data_db832bb2647f69dbe6d7b1664a56b042
#
_entry.id   db832bb2647f69dbe6d7b1664a56b042
#
_cell.length_a   1.000
_cell.length_b   1.000
_cell.length_c   1.000
_cell.angle_alpha   90.00
_cell.angle_beta   90.00
_cell.angle_gamma   90.00
#
_symmetry.space_group_name_H-M   'P 1'
#
loop_
_entity.id
_entity.type
_entity.pdbx_description
1 polymer ?
#
loop_
_entity_poly.entity_id
_entity_poly.type
_entity_poly.pdbx_seq_one_letter_code
_entity_poly.pdbx_strand_id
1 'polypeptide(L)'
;MPNSIAFMGSGTTGTPIDSGETLNVVINAIAPSVTPIGIDSQPANISGNVRQSVVARSDVSPPSGYDQTRAWASDGTYTVGSVSEYGTSYYRSHAAIWTSSSVAEIPWGSGASSSSTDHYAQGSIRDFVVEGSDIYGVGYNSYSSNNYMNATVFKIADDFSLLESIVVSNTQVKIDGNTVHSNSVVTSVNNNFVAIGSAKRAGNKPKSNAAANRLFIIDDVRLTNISANFPSGGILFDGAGGKAGAINNYNEIVGQIDIENTREVDGKPRRKRGFIYPYNAAGSDSTRMTRFANKAWYLDDLTNDGSLSGNNQYRVVDATDINDAGVISATALKCSGGYDTTAHNSTCGGGSQTETTVAVKLVPIVGATASDISERGIDTTTSERSGGSLGLWSLILLTLGWFRRK
;
A
#
# COMPACT_ATOMS: atom_id res chain seq x y z
N MET A 1 11.13 -4.26 -4.80
CA MET A 1 10.46 -3.05 -4.29
C MET A 1 11.44 -2.36 -3.39
N PRO A 2 11.63 -1.05 -3.48
CA PRO A 2 12.46 -0.36 -2.51
C PRO A 2 11.82 -0.53 -1.13
N ASN A 3 12.60 -0.92 -0.15
CA ASN A 3 12.16 -0.95 1.23
C ASN A 3 11.89 0.49 1.64
N SER A 4 10.70 0.75 2.16
CA SER A 4 10.42 2.04 2.79
C SER A 4 11.31 2.15 4.02
N ILE A 5 12.22 3.11 4.02
CA ILE A 5 12.98 3.46 5.22
C ILE A 5 12.12 4.47 5.98
N ALA A 6 11.51 4.04 7.07
CA ALA A 6 10.82 4.95 7.96
C ALA A 6 11.84 5.59 8.92
N PHE A 7 11.82 6.90 8.99
CA PHE A 7 12.57 7.64 10.00
C PHE A 7 11.61 8.15 11.07
N MET A 8 11.93 7.90 12.32
CA MET A 8 11.26 8.58 13.43
C MET A 8 12.05 9.83 13.80
N GLY A 9 11.36 10.94 13.86
CA GLY A 9 11.87 12.17 14.43
C GLY A 9 10.81 12.86 15.25
N SER A 10 11.14 13.23 16.48
CA SER A 10 10.45 14.29 17.17
C SER A 10 10.98 15.61 16.61
N GLY A 11 10.27 16.22 15.69
CA GLY A 11 10.73 17.47 15.09
C GLY A 11 11.42 17.28 13.72
N THR A 12 12.32 18.17 13.38
CA THR A 12 12.86 18.36 12.03
C THR A 12 14.03 17.47 11.64
N THR A 13 14.58 16.69 12.56
CA THR A 13 15.69 15.76 12.31
C THR A 13 15.28 14.37 12.74
N GLY A 14 15.02 13.49 11.77
CA GLY A 14 14.78 12.09 12.06
C GLY A 14 16.02 11.44 12.69
N THR A 15 15.89 10.94 13.92
CA THR A 15 16.89 10.06 14.49
C THR A 15 16.66 8.68 13.90
N PRO A 16 17.70 7.99 13.42
CA PRO A 16 17.56 6.59 13.01
C PRO A 16 16.98 5.79 14.18
N ILE A 17 15.97 4.97 13.92
CA ILE A 17 15.26 4.23 14.96
C ILE A 17 16.15 3.21 15.63
N ASP A 18 17.24 2.86 14.98
CA ASP A 18 18.22 1.97 15.55
C ASP A 18 19.63 2.37 15.14
N SER A 19 20.39 2.88 16.08
CA SER A 19 21.76 3.36 15.84
C SER A 19 22.80 2.23 15.74
N GLY A 20 22.44 0.99 15.98
CA GLY A 20 23.37 -0.13 16.07
C GLY A 20 23.12 -1.24 15.07
N GLU A 21 22.02 -1.20 14.32
CA GLU A 21 21.64 -2.29 13.46
C GLU A 21 21.63 -1.91 11.98
N THR A 22 21.53 -2.91 11.16
CA THR A 22 21.66 -2.78 9.72
C THR A 22 20.54 -1.98 9.09
N LEU A 23 20.77 -1.33 7.97
CA LEU A 23 19.81 -0.61 7.13
C LEU A 23 18.65 -1.50 6.59
N ASN A 24 18.46 -2.68 7.16
CA ASN A 24 17.50 -3.69 6.70
C ASN A 24 16.27 -3.80 7.62
N VAL A 25 16.02 -2.82 8.46
CA VAL A 25 14.84 -2.76 9.32
C VAL A 25 13.66 -2.20 8.53
N VAL A 26 12.53 -2.88 8.58
CA VAL A 26 11.24 -2.36 8.11
C VAL A 26 10.38 -2.07 9.34
N ILE A 27 10.03 -0.81 9.52
CA ILE A 27 9.15 -0.40 10.61
C ILE A 27 7.73 -0.38 10.07
N ASN A 28 6.86 -1.12 10.73
CA ASN A 28 5.45 -1.24 10.35
C ASN A 28 4.59 -0.22 11.09
N ALA A 29 4.90 0.06 12.35
CA ALA A 29 4.17 0.99 13.19
C ALA A 29 5.05 1.55 14.30
N ILE A 30 4.52 2.53 15.02
CA ILE A 30 5.13 3.13 16.19
C ILE A 30 4.12 3.05 17.32
N ALA A 31 4.46 2.34 18.38
CA ALA A 31 3.65 2.28 19.60
C ALA A 31 3.58 3.67 20.25
N PRO A 32 2.54 3.97 21.07
CA PRO A 32 2.38 5.26 21.73
C PRO A 32 3.57 5.69 22.57
N SER A 33 4.35 4.73 23.10
CA SER A 33 5.61 4.97 23.81
C SER A 33 6.79 5.37 22.92
N VAL A 34 6.54 5.66 21.64
CA VAL A 34 7.55 5.96 20.61
C VAL A 34 8.47 4.76 20.32
N THR A 35 8.03 3.55 20.66
CA THR A 35 8.76 2.32 20.40
C THR A 35 8.46 1.83 18.96
N PRO A 36 9.47 1.63 18.13
CA PRO A 36 9.27 1.12 16.77
C PRO A 36 8.89 -0.37 16.83
N ILE A 37 7.94 -0.73 15.97
CA ILE A 37 7.48 -2.10 15.80
C ILE A 37 7.72 -2.48 14.35
N GLY A 38 8.38 -3.59 14.11
CA GLY A 38 8.70 -3.95 12.75
C GLY A 38 9.43 -5.26 12.60
N ILE A 39 10.17 -5.35 11.51
CA ILE A 39 10.84 -6.56 11.07
C ILE A 39 12.30 -6.23 10.78
N ASP A 40 13.22 -6.98 11.40
CA ASP A 40 14.63 -6.97 11.04
C ASP A 40 14.92 -8.00 9.95
N SER A 41 15.68 -7.58 8.97
CA SER A 41 16.18 -8.42 7.90
C SER A 41 17.70 -8.51 8.02
N GLN A 42 18.23 -9.69 8.27
CA GLN A 42 19.69 -9.88 8.34
C GLN A 42 20.34 -9.66 6.96
N PRO A 43 21.54 -9.06 6.87
CA PRO A 43 22.18 -8.79 5.59
C PRO A 43 22.43 -10.02 4.72
N ALA A 44 22.69 -11.18 5.32
CA ALA A 44 22.94 -12.44 4.63
C ALA A 44 21.69 -13.25 4.30
N ASN A 45 20.50 -12.66 4.41
CA ASN A 45 19.22 -13.35 4.27
C ASN A 45 18.80 -13.66 2.84
N ILE A 46 19.64 -13.42 1.88
CA ILE A 46 19.33 -13.62 0.47
C ILE A 46 20.18 -14.76 -0.05
N SER A 47 19.53 -15.85 -0.45
CA SER A 47 20.12 -16.88 -1.27
C SER A 47 19.43 -16.89 -2.61
N GLY A 48 20.15 -16.59 -3.66
CA GLY A 48 19.56 -16.33 -4.95
C GLY A 48 18.65 -15.08 -4.91
N ASN A 49 17.38 -15.26 -5.22
CA ASN A 49 16.35 -14.18 -5.22
C ASN A 49 15.41 -14.27 -4.02
N VAL A 50 15.68 -15.10 -3.03
CA VAL A 50 14.79 -15.37 -1.91
C VAL A 50 15.38 -14.85 -0.61
N ARG A 51 14.64 -14.03 0.09
CA ARG A 51 14.98 -13.60 1.45
C ARG A 51 14.76 -14.77 2.42
N GLN A 52 15.81 -15.18 3.14
CA GLN A 52 15.79 -16.41 3.94
C GLN A 52 15.33 -16.25 5.37
N SER A 53 15.57 -15.12 5.99
CA SER A 53 15.09 -14.90 7.35
C SER A 53 14.67 -13.47 7.60
N VAL A 54 13.67 -13.31 8.44
CA VAL A 54 13.16 -12.03 8.91
C VAL A 54 12.93 -12.17 10.40
N VAL A 55 13.62 -11.39 11.19
CA VAL A 55 13.43 -11.36 12.65
C VAL A 55 12.37 -10.33 12.98
N ALA A 56 11.34 -10.75 13.72
CA ALA A 56 10.32 -9.83 14.19
C ALA A 56 10.84 -9.04 15.39
N ARG A 57 10.63 -7.74 15.38
CA ARG A 57 10.76 -6.92 16.57
C ARG A 57 9.49 -7.02 17.39
N SER A 58 9.52 -7.87 18.38
CA SER A 58 8.45 -8.06 19.35
C SER A 58 9.13 -8.28 20.70
N ASP A 59 8.58 -7.67 21.75
CA ASP A 59 9.07 -7.85 23.12
C ASP A 59 8.73 -9.25 23.67
N VAL A 60 7.96 -10.03 22.92
CA VAL A 60 7.47 -11.35 23.33
C VAL A 60 7.99 -12.43 22.40
N SER A 61 8.57 -13.47 22.98
CA SER A 61 9.00 -14.64 22.24
C SER A 61 7.82 -15.36 21.56
N PRO A 62 8.03 -15.97 20.38
CA PRO A 62 7.01 -16.79 19.76
C PRO A 62 6.47 -17.87 20.71
N PRO A 63 5.19 -18.26 20.59
CA PRO A 63 4.67 -19.42 21.30
C PRO A 63 5.41 -20.71 20.91
N SER A 64 5.33 -21.73 21.75
CA SER A 64 5.91 -23.05 21.43
C SER A 64 5.41 -23.58 20.09
N GLY A 65 6.31 -24.00 19.24
CA GLY A 65 6.00 -24.49 17.89
C GLY A 65 6.09 -23.44 16.78
N TYR A 66 6.37 -22.19 17.11
CA TYR A 66 6.60 -21.10 16.17
C TYR A 66 8.03 -20.60 16.22
N ASP A 67 8.55 -20.20 15.07
CA ASP A 67 9.92 -19.73 14.91
C ASP A 67 10.01 -18.20 14.95
N GLN A 68 8.93 -17.51 14.56
CA GLN A 68 8.95 -16.06 14.36
C GLN A 68 7.63 -15.39 14.74
N THR A 69 7.74 -14.13 15.17
CA THR A 69 6.64 -13.18 15.28
C THR A 69 6.85 -12.03 14.31
N ARG A 70 5.76 -11.42 13.83
CA ARG A 70 5.78 -10.18 13.03
C ARG A 70 4.75 -9.22 13.57
N ALA A 71 5.21 -8.13 14.16
CA ALA A 71 4.36 -7.06 14.66
C ALA A 71 3.96 -6.11 13.53
N TRP A 72 2.68 -5.70 13.47
CA TRP A 72 2.16 -4.76 12.50
C TRP A 72 1.61 -3.49 13.12
N ALA A 73 0.89 -3.58 14.22
CA ALA A 73 0.32 -2.43 14.93
C ALA A 73 0.33 -2.66 16.44
N SER A 74 0.34 -1.57 17.21
CA SER A 74 0.22 -1.62 18.68
C SER A 74 -0.37 -0.33 19.22
N ASP A 75 -1.21 -0.44 20.24
CA ASP A 75 -1.71 0.67 21.06
C ASP A 75 -0.94 0.85 22.40
N GLY A 76 0.09 0.05 22.61
CA GLY A 76 0.87 0.02 23.85
C GLY A 76 0.35 -1.01 24.86
N THR A 77 -0.88 -1.49 24.73
CA THR A 77 -1.46 -2.58 25.53
C THR A 77 -1.44 -3.87 24.74
N TYR A 78 -2.00 -3.83 23.54
CA TYR A 78 -2.04 -4.92 22.60
C TYR A 78 -1.10 -4.66 21.43
N THR A 79 -0.53 -5.73 20.92
CA THR A 79 0.20 -5.74 19.65
C THR A 79 -0.40 -6.81 18.77
N VAL A 80 -0.53 -6.53 17.49
CA VAL A 80 -1.12 -7.45 16.53
C VAL A 80 -0.17 -7.74 15.38
N GLY A 81 -0.37 -8.90 14.76
CA GLY A 81 0.47 -9.31 13.66
C GLY A 81 0.28 -10.76 13.26
N SER A 82 1.39 -11.48 13.18
CA SER A 82 1.40 -12.92 12.89
C SER A 82 2.50 -13.65 13.63
N VAL A 83 2.26 -14.93 13.90
CA VAL A 83 3.28 -15.91 14.28
C VAL A 83 3.48 -16.86 13.11
N SER A 84 4.68 -17.39 12.92
CA SER A 84 4.96 -18.31 11.82
C SER A 84 5.85 -19.45 12.23
N GLU A 85 5.56 -20.62 11.66
CA GLU A 85 6.40 -21.82 11.70
C GLU A 85 7.11 -22.03 10.37
N TYR A 86 8.33 -22.52 10.43
CA TYR A 86 9.09 -22.91 9.26
C TYR A 86 8.94 -24.41 9.02
N GLY A 87 8.34 -24.77 7.90
CA GLY A 87 8.40 -26.14 7.39
C GLY A 87 9.71 -26.39 6.62
N THR A 88 9.82 -27.52 5.96
CA THR A 88 11.06 -27.93 5.27
C THR A 88 11.52 -26.95 4.19
N SER A 89 10.63 -26.19 3.59
CA SER A 89 10.94 -25.24 2.50
C SER A 89 10.03 -24.01 2.45
N TYR A 90 9.21 -23.78 3.47
CA TYR A 90 8.17 -22.76 3.46
C TYR A 90 7.79 -22.31 4.85
N TYR A 91 7.18 -21.14 4.95
CA TYR A 91 6.56 -20.63 6.16
C TYR A 91 5.05 -20.70 6.08
N ARG A 92 4.42 -21.09 7.19
CA ARG A 92 3.00 -20.89 7.45
C ARG A 92 2.85 -19.81 8.49
N SER A 93 1.82 -18.99 8.40
CA SER A 93 1.58 -17.94 9.39
C SER A 93 0.15 -17.99 9.90
N HIS A 94 0.01 -17.72 11.19
CA HIS A 94 -1.27 -17.48 11.82
C HIS A 94 -1.38 -15.99 12.19
N ALA A 95 -2.58 -15.45 12.13
CA ALA A 95 -2.88 -14.18 12.75
C ALA A 95 -2.60 -14.29 14.26
N ALA A 96 -2.13 -13.23 14.86
CA ALA A 96 -1.76 -13.25 16.28
C ALA A 96 -1.99 -11.90 16.93
N ILE A 97 -2.27 -11.97 18.24
CA ILE A 97 -2.35 -10.84 19.14
C ILE A 97 -1.54 -11.15 20.42
N TRP A 98 -0.90 -10.15 20.98
CA TRP A 98 -0.12 -10.29 22.21
C TRP A 98 -0.08 -9.03 23.06
N THR A 99 0.28 -9.24 24.33
CA THR A 99 0.68 -8.21 25.27
C THR A 99 2.17 -8.33 25.56
N SER A 100 2.71 -7.57 26.50
CA SER A 100 4.10 -7.70 26.94
C SER A 100 4.44 -9.07 27.56
N SER A 101 3.46 -9.89 27.92
CA SER A 101 3.67 -11.14 28.66
C SER A 101 3.14 -12.40 27.97
N SER A 102 2.29 -12.28 26.97
CA SER A 102 1.65 -13.42 26.32
C SER A 102 1.37 -13.18 24.84
N VAL A 103 1.38 -14.25 24.06
CA VAL A 103 1.01 -14.29 22.63
C VAL A 103 -0.10 -15.30 22.45
N ALA A 104 -1.15 -14.92 21.75
CA ALA A 104 -2.21 -15.81 21.32
C ALA A 104 -2.27 -15.90 19.80
N GLU A 105 -2.32 -17.13 19.32
CA GLU A 105 -2.55 -17.47 17.93
C GLU A 105 -4.05 -17.40 17.63
N ILE A 106 -4.39 -16.85 16.47
CA ILE A 106 -5.74 -16.88 15.92
C ILE A 106 -5.80 -17.92 14.80
N PRO A 107 -6.67 -18.94 14.92
CA PRO A 107 -6.69 -20.06 13.98
C PRO A 107 -7.14 -19.62 12.58
N TRP A 108 -6.73 -20.40 11.58
CA TRP A 108 -7.32 -20.32 10.25
C TRP A 108 -8.79 -20.76 10.26
N GLY A 109 -9.52 -20.37 9.23
CA GLY A 109 -10.86 -20.90 9.01
C GLY A 109 -10.86 -22.43 8.85
N SER A 110 -11.94 -23.09 9.26
CA SER A 110 -12.04 -24.54 9.34
C SER A 110 -11.82 -25.29 8.02
N GLY A 111 -11.93 -24.61 6.89
CA GLY A 111 -11.66 -25.19 5.56
C GLY A 111 -10.22 -25.06 5.08
N ALA A 112 -9.36 -24.34 5.82
CA ALA A 112 -7.95 -24.20 5.45
C ALA A 112 -7.19 -25.52 5.64
N SER A 113 -6.17 -25.74 4.82
CA SER A 113 -5.35 -26.95 4.86
C SER A 113 -3.95 -26.66 5.40
N SER A 114 -3.64 -27.17 6.57
CA SER A 114 -2.29 -27.13 7.15
C SER A 114 -1.31 -28.07 6.45
N SER A 115 -1.81 -29.10 5.75
CA SER A 115 -0.99 -30.12 5.07
C SER A 115 -0.70 -29.82 3.60
N SER A 116 -1.26 -28.73 3.04
CA SER A 116 -0.98 -28.37 1.64
C SER A 116 0.50 -28.03 1.46
N THR A 117 1.11 -28.56 0.41
CA THR A 117 2.49 -28.24 -0.02
C THR A 117 2.55 -27.28 -1.18
N ASP A 118 1.41 -27.04 -1.85
CA ASP A 118 1.31 -26.17 -3.02
C ASP A 118 0.80 -24.78 -2.66
N HIS A 119 -0.06 -24.70 -1.64
CA HIS A 119 -0.72 -23.48 -1.20
C HIS A 119 -0.68 -23.40 0.33
N TYR A 120 0.26 -22.65 0.87
CA TYR A 120 0.47 -22.55 2.32
C TYR A 120 -0.57 -21.66 2.97
N ALA A 121 -1.16 -22.13 4.08
CA ALA A 121 -2.10 -21.34 4.85
C ALA A 121 -1.41 -20.12 5.47
N GLN A 122 -2.07 -18.98 5.42
CA GLN A 122 -1.54 -17.70 5.87
C GLN A 122 -2.61 -16.93 6.65
N GLY A 123 -2.21 -16.30 7.74
CA GLY A 123 -3.02 -15.38 8.50
C GLY A 123 -2.16 -14.25 9.08
N SER A 124 -2.73 -13.06 9.19
CA SER A 124 -2.08 -11.91 9.84
C SER A 124 -3.11 -10.86 10.17
N ILE A 125 -3.01 -10.24 11.35
CA ILE A 125 -3.69 -8.98 11.68
C ILE A 125 -2.74 -7.85 11.28
N ARG A 126 -3.28 -6.81 10.65
CA ARG A 126 -2.53 -5.66 10.15
C ARG A 126 -2.72 -4.41 10.98
N ASP A 127 -3.92 -4.27 11.54
CA ASP A 127 -4.31 -3.15 12.39
C ASP A 127 -5.49 -3.58 13.26
N PHE A 128 -5.85 -2.79 14.25
CA PHE A 128 -6.97 -3.11 15.15
C PHE A 128 -7.54 -1.87 15.83
N VAL A 129 -8.77 -2.02 16.33
CA VAL A 129 -9.46 -1.04 17.17
C VAL A 129 -10.14 -1.77 18.32
N VAL A 130 -10.26 -1.11 19.47
CA VAL A 130 -10.84 -1.68 20.68
C VAL A 130 -12.15 -0.97 21.02
N GLU A 131 -13.19 -1.74 21.34
CA GLU A 131 -14.48 -1.24 21.85
C GLU A 131 -14.88 -2.05 23.10
N GLY A 132 -14.74 -1.45 24.26
CA GLY A 132 -14.99 -2.14 25.54
C GLY A 132 -14.03 -3.31 25.75
N SER A 133 -14.54 -4.54 25.82
CA SER A 133 -13.77 -5.78 25.90
C SER A 133 -13.57 -6.46 24.54
N ASP A 134 -14.13 -5.92 23.47
CA ASP A 134 -14.02 -6.47 22.13
C ASP A 134 -12.87 -5.80 21.37
N ILE A 135 -12.03 -6.60 20.73
CA ILE A 135 -10.94 -6.17 19.86
C ILE A 135 -11.30 -6.56 18.43
N TYR A 136 -11.35 -5.58 17.53
CA TYR A 136 -11.60 -5.79 16.12
C TYR A 136 -10.29 -5.71 15.36
N GLY A 137 -9.66 -6.88 15.13
CA GLY A 137 -8.47 -6.98 14.29
C GLY A 137 -8.84 -7.01 12.82
N VAL A 138 -8.06 -6.36 11.97
CA VAL A 138 -8.24 -6.38 10.52
C VAL A 138 -7.00 -6.91 9.82
N GLY A 139 -7.20 -7.69 8.75
CA GLY A 139 -6.07 -8.29 8.06
C GLY A 139 -6.50 -9.28 6.97
N TYR A 140 -5.94 -10.48 7.02
CA TYR A 140 -6.34 -11.58 6.16
C TYR A 140 -6.18 -12.93 6.86
N ASN A 141 -6.92 -13.94 6.34
CA ASN A 141 -6.82 -15.30 6.80
C ASN A 141 -7.13 -16.30 5.66
N SER A 142 -6.76 -17.56 5.83
CA SER A 142 -7.08 -18.65 4.91
C SER A 142 -8.32 -19.41 5.37
N TYR A 143 -9.22 -19.80 4.43
CA TYR A 143 -10.52 -20.40 4.73
C TYR A 143 -10.85 -21.64 3.88
N SER A 144 -10.02 -22.00 2.94
CA SER A 144 -10.28 -23.11 2.03
C SER A 144 -9.02 -23.94 1.84
N SER A 145 -9.17 -25.16 1.33
CA SER A 145 -8.05 -26.05 1.01
C SER A 145 -7.04 -25.48 0.02
N ASN A 146 -7.45 -24.50 -0.79
CA ASN A 146 -6.54 -23.75 -1.67
C ASN A 146 -5.79 -22.63 -0.92
N ASN A 147 -6.09 -22.42 0.35
CA ASN A 147 -5.43 -21.45 1.21
C ASN A 147 -5.30 -20.02 0.65
N TYR A 148 -6.31 -19.58 -0.12
CA TYR A 148 -6.36 -18.19 -0.57
C TYR A 148 -6.37 -17.24 0.62
N MET A 149 -5.58 -16.18 0.56
CA MET A 149 -5.63 -15.09 1.53
C MET A 149 -6.87 -14.23 1.28
N ASN A 150 -7.76 -14.22 2.25
CA ASN A 150 -8.99 -13.43 2.19
C ASN A 150 -8.93 -12.30 3.19
N ALA A 151 -9.29 -11.09 2.77
CA ALA A 151 -9.50 -9.97 3.67
C ALA A 151 -10.46 -10.38 4.79
N THR A 152 -10.06 -10.14 6.03
CA THR A 152 -10.74 -10.67 7.21
C THR A 152 -10.82 -9.61 8.30
N VAL A 153 -11.95 -9.59 8.99
CA VAL A 153 -12.12 -8.95 10.29
C VAL A 153 -12.19 -10.03 11.35
N PHE A 154 -11.40 -9.90 12.40
CA PHE A 154 -11.35 -10.79 13.56
C PHE A 154 -11.99 -10.09 14.73
N LYS A 155 -13.04 -10.65 15.30
CA LYS A 155 -13.57 -10.22 16.59
C LYS A 155 -12.96 -11.09 17.68
N ILE A 156 -12.21 -10.48 18.58
CA ILE A 156 -11.40 -11.12 19.61
C ILE A 156 -11.82 -10.53 20.95
N ALA A 157 -12.01 -11.35 21.98
CA ALA A 157 -12.23 -10.89 23.33
C ALA A 157 -10.91 -10.44 24.00
N ASP A 158 -11.00 -9.73 25.11
CA ASP A 158 -9.83 -9.26 25.89
C ASP A 158 -8.99 -10.38 26.52
N ASP A 159 -9.56 -11.59 26.66
CA ASP A 159 -8.85 -12.82 27.04
C ASP A 159 -8.17 -13.52 25.87
N PHE A 160 -8.22 -12.92 24.66
CA PHE A 160 -7.69 -13.41 23.39
C PHE A 160 -8.44 -14.58 22.77
N SER A 161 -9.59 -14.97 23.30
CA SER A 161 -10.45 -15.93 22.59
C SER A 161 -11.01 -15.33 21.32
N LEU A 162 -10.93 -16.10 20.21
CA LEU A 162 -11.55 -15.70 18.96
C LEU A 162 -13.06 -15.88 19.05
N LEU A 163 -13.81 -14.77 18.99
CA LEU A 163 -15.27 -14.77 18.99
C LEU A 163 -15.81 -15.05 17.59
N GLU A 164 -15.25 -14.38 16.59
CA GLU A 164 -15.67 -14.51 15.20
C GLU A 164 -14.54 -14.15 14.23
N SER A 165 -14.51 -14.81 13.08
CA SER A 165 -13.60 -14.50 11.96
C SER A 165 -14.45 -14.32 10.70
N ILE A 166 -14.59 -13.05 10.25
CA ILE A 166 -15.52 -12.64 9.20
C ILE A 166 -14.74 -12.37 7.92
N VAL A 167 -15.03 -13.14 6.87
CA VAL A 167 -14.50 -12.88 5.52
C VAL A 167 -15.18 -11.63 4.95
N VAL A 168 -14.39 -10.68 4.50
CA VAL A 168 -14.91 -9.52 3.78
C VAL A 168 -15.38 -9.98 2.39
N SER A 169 -16.68 -9.90 2.17
CA SER A 169 -17.28 -10.28 0.90
C SER A 169 -16.87 -9.31 -0.23
N ASN A 170 -17.08 -9.71 -1.48
CA ASN A 170 -16.77 -8.92 -2.67
C ASN A 170 -15.27 -8.63 -2.90
N THR A 171 -14.36 -9.32 -2.18
CA THR A 171 -12.90 -9.17 -2.34
C THR A 171 -12.27 -10.26 -3.20
N GLN A 172 -13.03 -11.28 -3.57
CA GLN A 172 -12.63 -12.33 -4.49
C GLN A 172 -13.43 -12.26 -5.78
N VAL A 173 -12.83 -12.65 -6.88
CA VAL A 173 -13.53 -12.82 -8.16
C VAL A 173 -13.64 -14.30 -8.50
N LYS A 174 -14.87 -14.75 -8.66
CA LYS A 174 -15.19 -16.12 -9.10
C LYS A 174 -15.89 -16.09 -10.44
N ILE A 175 -15.53 -17.01 -11.32
CA ILE A 175 -16.15 -17.20 -12.63
C ILE A 175 -16.44 -18.71 -12.76
N ASP A 176 -17.68 -19.04 -13.03
CA ASP A 176 -18.16 -20.45 -13.12
C ASP A 176 -17.73 -21.28 -11.91
N GLY A 177 -17.81 -20.70 -10.71
CA GLY A 177 -17.42 -21.34 -9.46
C GLY A 177 -15.92 -21.34 -9.15
N ASN A 178 -15.08 -21.03 -10.12
CA ASN A 178 -13.62 -21.01 -9.95
C ASN A 178 -13.14 -19.64 -9.48
N THR A 179 -12.26 -19.61 -8.46
CA THR A 179 -11.61 -18.36 -8.02
C THR A 179 -10.56 -17.93 -9.04
N VAL A 180 -10.80 -16.80 -9.67
CA VAL A 180 -9.90 -16.21 -10.70
C VAL A 180 -8.94 -15.21 -10.07
N HIS A 181 -9.42 -14.42 -9.11
CA HIS A 181 -8.62 -13.48 -8.34
C HIS A 181 -8.91 -13.66 -6.85
N SER A 182 -7.85 -13.67 -6.06
CA SER A 182 -7.86 -13.80 -4.61
C SER A 182 -6.79 -12.87 -4.00
N ASN A 183 -6.37 -13.13 -2.77
CA ASN A 183 -5.31 -12.41 -2.08
C ASN A 183 -5.68 -10.95 -1.81
N SER A 184 -6.76 -10.79 -1.06
CA SER A 184 -7.19 -9.52 -0.51
C SER A 184 -6.70 -9.35 0.93
N VAL A 185 -6.56 -8.09 1.38
CA VAL A 185 -6.12 -7.75 2.74
C VAL A 185 -6.80 -6.46 3.19
N VAL A 186 -7.23 -6.41 4.45
CA VAL A 186 -7.55 -5.15 5.14
C VAL A 186 -6.28 -4.64 5.79
N THR A 187 -5.93 -3.38 5.55
CA THR A 187 -4.62 -2.83 5.91
C THR A 187 -4.64 -1.90 7.11
N SER A 188 -5.73 -1.19 7.33
CA SER A 188 -5.87 -0.24 8.43
C SER A 188 -7.32 -0.06 8.84
N VAL A 189 -7.55 0.29 10.10
CA VAL A 189 -8.85 0.61 10.69
C VAL A 189 -8.70 1.82 11.63
N ASN A 190 -9.70 2.69 11.68
CA ASN A 190 -9.71 3.83 12.58
C ASN A 190 -10.68 3.66 13.77
N ASN A 191 -10.69 4.64 14.68
CA ASN A 191 -11.55 4.63 15.86
C ASN A 191 -13.04 4.78 15.55
N ASN A 192 -13.41 5.10 14.30
CA ASN A 192 -14.81 5.11 13.84
C ASN A 192 -15.23 3.75 13.26
N PHE A 193 -14.39 2.73 13.38
CA PHE A 193 -14.59 1.38 12.83
C PHE A 193 -14.63 1.30 11.30
N VAL A 194 -14.21 2.35 10.63
CA VAL A 194 -14.02 2.37 9.17
C VAL A 194 -12.68 1.75 8.86
N ALA A 195 -12.65 0.79 7.94
CA ALA A 195 -11.42 0.14 7.55
C ALA A 195 -11.18 0.22 6.05
N ILE A 196 -9.91 0.10 5.66
CA ILE A 196 -9.47 0.14 4.27
C ILE A 196 -8.63 -1.08 3.93
N GLY A 197 -8.66 -1.46 2.67
CA GLY A 197 -7.89 -2.60 2.20
C GLY A 197 -7.66 -2.60 0.70
N SER A 198 -7.04 -3.67 0.24
CA SER A 198 -6.74 -3.87 -1.17
C SER A 198 -7.17 -5.26 -1.62
N ALA A 199 -7.76 -5.34 -2.80
CA ALA A 199 -8.15 -6.58 -3.44
C ALA A 199 -7.83 -6.54 -4.93
N LYS A 200 -7.70 -7.72 -5.55
CA LYS A 200 -7.63 -7.79 -7.00
C LYS A 200 -8.94 -7.26 -7.57
N ARG A 201 -8.87 -6.61 -8.71
CA ARG A 201 -10.03 -6.03 -9.40
C ARG A 201 -11.08 -7.09 -9.76
N ALA A 202 -12.31 -6.65 -9.88
CA ALA A 202 -13.42 -7.49 -10.37
C ALA A 202 -13.27 -7.83 -11.86
N GLY A 203 -13.70 -9.05 -12.24
CA GLY A 203 -13.73 -9.55 -13.61
C GLY A 203 -12.46 -10.27 -14.05
N ASN A 204 -12.61 -11.14 -15.04
CA ASN A 204 -11.54 -11.99 -15.57
C ASN A 204 -10.62 -11.27 -16.56
N LYS A 205 -11.07 -10.14 -17.13
CA LYS A 205 -10.30 -9.36 -18.10
C LYS A 205 -9.79 -8.08 -17.47
N PRO A 206 -8.48 -7.80 -17.54
CA PRO A 206 -7.93 -6.54 -17.10
C PRO A 206 -8.53 -5.36 -17.85
N LYS A 207 -8.96 -4.31 -17.16
CA LYS A 207 -9.36 -3.06 -17.79
C LYS A 207 -8.13 -2.35 -18.36
N SER A 208 -8.22 -1.93 -19.62
CA SER A 208 -7.08 -1.35 -20.35
C SER A 208 -5.81 -2.20 -20.19
N ASN A 209 -5.97 -3.53 -20.16
CA ASN A 209 -4.88 -4.50 -20.00
C ASN A 209 -4.02 -4.32 -18.72
N ALA A 210 -4.58 -3.73 -17.66
CA ALA A 210 -3.92 -3.55 -16.37
C ALA A 210 -4.56 -4.44 -15.30
N ALA A 211 -3.78 -5.30 -14.67
CA ALA A 211 -4.20 -6.24 -13.64
C ALA A 211 -3.83 -5.76 -12.23
N ALA A 212 -4.24 -4.54 -11.90
CA ALA A 212 -3.87 -3.89 -10.65
C ALA A 212 -4.80 -4.24 -9.48
N ASN A 213 -4.31 -4.09 -8.26
CA ASN A 213 -5.14 -4.11 -7.07
C ASN A 213 -5.95 -2.81 -6.98
N ARG A 214 -7.09 -2.88 -6.31
CA ARG A 214 -7.96 -1.73 -6.03
C ARG A 214 -8.09 -1.52 -4.54
N LEU A 215 -8.16 -0.26 -4.14
CA LEU A 215 -8.60 0.15 -2.82
C LEU A 215 -10.07 -0.27 -2.62
N PHE A 216 -10.38 -0.81 -1.45
CA PHE A 216 -11.74 -0.96 -0.95
C PHE A 216 -11.87 -0.37 0.44
N ILE A 217 -13.11 -0.08 0.85
CA ILE A 217 -13.47 0.49 2.14
C ILE A 217 -14.51 -0.42 2.79
N ILE A 218 -14.44 -0.56 4.10
CA ILE A 218 -15.42 -1.19 4.97
C ILE A 218 -15.99 -0.08 5.85
N ASP A 219 -17.30 0.12 5.80
CA ASP A 219 -17.97 1.21 6.52
C ASP A 219 -18.02 1.00 8.03
N ASP A 220 -18.15 -0.26 8.49
CA ASP A 220 -18.12 -0.62 9.90
C ASP A 220 -17.65 -2.08 10.07
N VAL A 221 -16.53 -2.28 10.75
CA VAL A 221 -15.97 -3.61 11.02
C VAL A 221 -16.72 -4.41 12.08
N ARG A 222 -17.69 -3.82 12.78
CA ARG A 222 -18.52 -4.48 13.81
C ARG A 222 -19.67 -5.28 13.25
N LEU A 223 -19.99 -5.07 11.98
CA LEU A 223 -21.10 -5.76 11.32
C LEU A 223 -20.84 -7.26 11.18
N THR A 224 -21.88 -8.07 11.23
CA THR A 224 -21.80 -9.52 11.00
C THR A 224 -21.67 -9.89 9.51
N ASN A 225 -22.10 -9.00 8.61
CA ASN A 225 -21.99 -9.16 7.16
C ASN A 225 -21.18 -8.00 6.58
N ILE A 226 -19.89 -8.22 6.43
CA ILE A 226 -18.96 -7.21 5.94
C ILE A 226 -18.75 -7.36 4.44
N SER A 227 -18.88 -6.26 3.71
CA SER A 227 -18.64 -6.22 2.27
C SER A 227 -17.68 -5.09 1.89
N ALA A 228 -16.80 -5.37 0.95
CA ALA A 228 -15.92 -4.37 0.38
C ALA A 228 -16.69 -3.39 -0.51
N ASN A 229 -16.56 -2.10 -0.24
CA ASN A 229 -17.04 -1.00 -1.07
C ASN A 229 -15.86 -0.45 -1.87
N PHE A 230 -15.95 -0.47 -3.20
CA PHE A 230 -14.92 0.05 -4.10
C PHE A 230 -15.25 1.48 -4.52
N PRO A 231 -14.57 2.50 -4.00
CA PRO A 231 -14.84 3.88 -4.35
C PRO A 231 -14.57 4.13 -5.85
N SER A 232 -15.33 5.07 -6.42
CA SER A 232 -15.25 5.40 -7.85
C SER A 232 -15.49 6.89 -8.08
N GLY A 233 -15.00 7.40 -9.22
CA GLY A 233 -15.14 8.80 -9.64
C GLY A 233 -13.87 9.62 -9.46
N GLY A 234 -13.72 10.65 -10.29
CA GLY A 234 -12.53 11.49 -10.29
C GLY A 234 -11.26 10.69 -10.53
N ILE A 235 -10.27 10.86 -9.66
CA ILE A 235 -8.99 10.13 -9.73
C ILE A 235 -9.14 8.62 -9.44
N LEU A 236 -10.28 8.21 -8.84
CA LEU A 236 -10.64 6.81 -8.61
C LEU A 236 -11.40 6.24 -9.82
N PHE A 237 -10.86 6.43 -11.02
CA PHE A 237 -11.52 6.02 -12.26
C PHE A 237 -11.64 4.50 -12.38
N ASP A 238 -12.57 4.04 -13.21
CA ASP A 238 -12.76 2.60 -13.44
C ASP A 238 -11.51 1.95 -14.04
N GLY A 239 -11.02 0.91 -13.39
CA GLY A 239 -9.77 0.25 -13.75
C GLY A 239 -8.51 0.92 -13.21
N ALA A 240 -8.62 1.98 -12.40
CA ALA A 240 -7.48 2.51 -11.68
C ALA A 240 -6.93 1.45 -10.71
N GLY A 241 -5.64 1.22 -10.81
CA GLY A 241 -4.91 0.39 -9.85
C GLY A 241 -4.39 1.24 -8.70
N GLY A 242 -4.43 0.69 -7.49
CA GLY A 242 -3.95 1.39 -6.32
C GLY A 242 -3.76 0.47 -5.14
N LYS A 243 -3.29 1.03 -4.05
CA LYS A 243 -3.24 0.37 -2.75
C LYS A 243 -3.68 1.33 -1.66
N ALA A 244 -4.29 0.78 -0.63
CA ALA A 244 -4.53 1.49 0.61
C ALA A 244 -3.20 1.70 1.36
N GLY A 245 -2.99 2.88 1.90
CA GLY A 245 -1.93 3.21 2.84
C GLY A 245 -2.48 3.19 4.26
N ALA A 246 -3.07 4.30 4.70
CA ALA A 246 -3.63 4.49 6.03
C ALA A 246 -4.93 5.29 5.99
N ILE A 247 -5.67 5.26 7.10
CA ILE A 247 -6.86 6.06 7.37
C ILE A 247 -6.74 6.69 8.75
N ASN A 248 -7.06 8.00 8.88
CA ASN A 248 -7.11 8.66 10.18
C ASN A 248 -8.53 8.67 10.78
N ASN A 249 -8.67 9.22 12.00
CA ASN A 249 -9.95 9.27 12.70
C ASN A 249 -10.95 10.31 12.15
N TYR A 250 -10.62 11.01 11.08
CA TYR A 250 -11.53 11.85 10.31
C TYR A 250 -11.94 11.21 8.98
N ASN A 251 -11.64 9.91 8.79
CA ASN A 251 -11.88 9.14 7.57
C ASN A 251 -11.15 9.71 6.33
N GLU A 252 -10.02 10.36 6.54
CA GLU A 252 -9.14 10.75 5.45
C GLU A 252 -8.23 9.56 5.11
N ILE A 253 -8.38 9.05 3.90
CA ILE A 253 -7.68 7.86 3.38
C ILE A 253 -6.53 8.31 2.50
N VAL A 254 -5.36 7.75 2.71
CA VAL A 254 -4.19 7.96 1.84
C VAL A 254 -3.70 6.64 1.25
N GLY A 255 -2.95 6.72 0.18
CA GLY A 255 -2.38 5.55 -0.48
C GLY A 255 -1.75 5.91 -1.82
N GLN A 256 -1.80 4.98 -2.74
CA GLN A 256 -1.24 5.10 -4.08
C GLN A 256 -2.28 4.75 -5.14
N ILE A 257 -2.34 5.50 -6.24
CA ILE A 257 -3.28 5.26 -7.34
C ILE A 257 -2.67 5.59 -8.71
N ASP A 258 -3.16 4.92 -9.76
CA ASP A 258 -2.79 5.22 -11.14
C ASP A 258 -3.24 6.62 -11.55
N ILE A 259 -2.41 7.33 -12.32
CA ILE A 259 -2.77 8.64 -12.89
C ILE A 259 -3.30 8.54 -14.34
N GLU A 260 -3.09 7.43 -14.99
CA GLU A 260 -3.41 7.25 -16.41
C GLU A 260 -4.22 5.97 -16.64
N ASN A 261 -5.22 6.04 -17.48
CA ASN A 261 -5.98 4.87 -17.94
C ASN A 261 -5.37 4.28 -19.23
N THR A 262 -4.08 4.30 -19.34
CA THR A 262 -3.34 3.74 -20.47
C THR A 262 -3.18 2.23 -20.32
N ARG A 263 -2.90 1.56 -21.43
CA ARG A 263 -2.55 0.15 -21.43
C ARG A 263 -1.19 -0.07 -20.77
N GLU A 264 -1.06 -1.12 -19.94
CA GLU A 264 0.24 -1.63 -19.54
C GLU A 264 0.92 -2.29 -20.75
N VAL A 265 2.17 -1.93 -20.99
CA VAL A 265 2.97 -2.44 -22.11
C VAL A 265 4.21 -3.13 -21.57
N ASP A 266 4.49 -4.34 -22.04
CA ASP A 266 5.67 -5.13 -21.69
C ASP A 266 5.85 -5.33 -20.17
N GLY A 267 4.73 -5.51 -19.44
CA GLY A 267 4.74 -5.69 -18.00
C GLY A 267 5.14 -4.43 -17.19
N LYS A 268 5.25 -3.28 -17.83
CA LYS A 268 5.53 -2.01 -17.14
C LYS A 268 4.24 -1.50 -16.50
N PRO A 269 4.22 -1.30 -15.18
CA PRO A 269 3.05 -0.79 -14.49
C PRO A 269 2.78 0.65 -14.92
N ARG A 270 1.52 1.07 -14.81
CA ARG A 270 1.12 2.46 -15.00
C ARG A 270 1.82 3.36 -13.97
N ARG A 271 1.99 4.63 -14.34
CA ARG A 271 2.51 5.65 -13.42
C ARG A 271 1.52 5.86 -12.28
N LYS A 272 2.04 5.93 -11.05
CA LYS A 272 1.24 6.09 -9.83
C LYS A 272 1.59 7.37 -9.10
N ARG A 273 0.61 7.88 -8.33
CA ARG A 273 0.79 8.99 -7.40
C ARG A 273 0.15 8.68 -6.05
N GLY A 274 0.70 9.28 -5.03
CA GLY A 274 0.07 9.36 -3.73
C GLY A 274 -1.24 10.15 -3.82
N PHE A 275 -2.25 9.73 -3.08
CA PHE A 275 -3.55 10.39 -3.03
C PHE A 275 -4.02 10.60 -1.60
N ILE A 276 -5.00 11.52 -1.44
CA ILE A 276 -5.84 11.65 -0.26
C ILE A 276 -7.31 11.61 -0.69
N TYR A 277 -8.13 10.91 0.10
CA TYR A 277 -9.57 10.81 -0.12
C TYR A 277 -10.32 11.02 1.20
N PRO A 278 -11.02 12.15 1.40
CA PRO A 278 -11.91 12.36 2.53
C PRO A 278 -13.18 11.52 2.32
N TYR A 279 -13.27 10.39 2.99
CA TYR A 279 -14.39 9.46 2.86
C TYR A 279 -15.52 9.87 3.80
N ASN A 280 -16.73 9.98 3.26
CA ASN A 280 -17.92 10.34 4.05
C ASN A 280 -18.51 9.10 4.72
N ALA A 281 -18.25 8.94 6.01
CA ALA A 281 -18.77 7.87 6.85
C ALA A 281 -19.03 8.39 8.27
N ALA A 282 -19.43 7.51 9.18
CA ALA A 282 -19.56 7.86 10.59
C ALA A 282 -18.23 8.44 11.12
N GLY A 283 -18.31 9.54 11.87
CA GLY A 283 -17.12 10.23 12.41
C GLY A 283 -16.42 11.19 11.47
N SER A 284 -16.86 11.36 10.22
CA SER A 284 -16.30 12.34 9.29
C SER A 284 -16.56 13.78 9.75
N ASP A 285 -15.56 14.64 9.59
CA ASP A 285 -15.66 16.09 9.84
C ASP A 285 -16.00 16.83 8.53
N SER A 286 -17.16 17.44 8.47
CA SER A 286 -17.63 18.14 7.29
C SER A 286 -16.75 19.32 6.90
N THR A 287 -16.12 20.01 7.86
CA THR A 287 -15.20 21.12 7.59
C THR A 287 -13.93 20.63 6.91
N ARG A 288 -13.39 19.50 7.39
CA ARG A 288 -12.22 18.86 6.76
C ARG A 288 -12.55 18.34 5.36
N MET A 289 -13.70 17.71 5.20
CA MET A 289 -14.15 17.21 3.89
C MET A 289 -14.30 18.33 2.86
N THR A 290 -14.87 19.49 3.24
CA THR A 290 -15.03 20.62 2.33
C THR A 290 -13.71 21.24 1.89
N ARG A 291 -12.63 21.13 2.67
CA ARG A 291 -11.28 21.56 2.26
C ARG A 291 -10.78 20.81 1.02
N PHE A 292 -11.28 19.61 0.81
CA PHE A 292 -10.99 18.79 -0.36
C PHE A 292 -12.13 18.78 -1.39
N ALA A 293 -13.08 19.69 -1.30
CA ALA A 293 -14.30 19.71 -2.13
C ALA A 293 -15.04 18.36 -2.11
N ASN A 294 -14.98 17.60 -1.03
CA ASN A 294 -15.57 16.25 -0.85
C ASN A 294 -15.14 15.23 -1.92
N LYS A 295 -13.97 15.35 -2.50
CA LYS A 295 -13.44 14.44 -3.52
C LYS A 295 -12.00 14.02 -3.23
N ALA A 296 -11.56 12.95 -3.88
CA ALA A 296 -10.18 12.50 -3.84
C ALA A 296 -9.28 13.38 -4.71
N TRP A 297 -8.01 13.54 -4.27
CA TRP A 297 -6.99 14.34 -4.93
C TRP A 297 -5.65 13.60 -4.98
N TYR A 298 -4.88 13.81 -6.04
CA TYR A 298 -3.47 13.48 -5.98
C TYR A 298 -2.75 14.42 -5.01
N LEU A 299 -1.80 13.91 -4.22
CA LEU A 299 -1.03 14.75 -3.30
C LEU A 299 -0.18 15.79 -4.05
N ASP A 300 0.19 15.49 -5.28
CA ASP A 300 0.88 16.42 -6.15
C ASP A 300 0.02 17.66 -6.50
N ASP A 301 -1.31 17.52 -6.55
CA ASP A 301 -2.22 18.66 -6.76
C ASP A 301 -2.23 19.60 -5.57
N LEU A 302 -2.14 19.04 -4.35
CA LEU A 302 -2.10 19.81 -3.10
C LEU A 302 -0.77 20.54 -2.89
N THR A 303 0.27 20.15 -3.59
CA THR A 303 1.60 20.79 -3.55
C THR A 303 1.87 21.64 -4.80
N ASN A 304 0.88 21.79 -5.69
CA ASN A 304 1.01 22.58 -6.91
C ASN A 304 0.71 24.06 -6.62
N ASP A 305 1.75 24.86 -6.52
CA ASP A 305 1.66 26.31 -6.29
C ASP A 305 1.61 27.12 -7.60
N GLY A 306 1.33 26.46 -8.72
CA GLY A 306 1.11 27.09 -10.04
C GLY A 306 2.37 27.61 -10.73
N SER A 307 3.55 27.38 -10.17
CA SER A 307 4.82 27.77 -10.74
C SER A 307 5.84 26.63 -10.70
N LEU A 308 6.99 26.83 -11.34
CA LEU A 308 8.13 25.92 -11.22
C LEU A 308 8.89 26.18 -9.91
N SER A 309 8.18 26.11 -8.78
CA SER A 309 8.71 26.29 -7.43
C SER A 309 9.54 25.11 -6.95
N GLY A 310 10.05 25.23 -5.73
CA GLY A 310 10.74 24.14 -5.04
C GLY A 310 9.90 22.87 -4.92
N ASN A 311 8.57 22.98 -4.81
CA ASN A 311 7.66 21.83 -4.78
C ASN A 311 7.63 21.08 -6.12
N ASN A 312 7.86 21.75 -7.24
CA ASN A 312 7.94 21.09 -8.55
C ASN A 312 9.15 20.15 -8.70
N GLN A 313 10.06 20.14 -7.75
CA GLN A 313 11.14 19.14 -7.70
C GLN A 313 10.65 17.76 -7.27
N TYR A 314 9.42 17.62 -6.77
CA TYR A 314 8.92 16.39 -6.20
C TYR A 314 7.71 15.86 -6.97
N ARG A 315 7.61 14.52 -7.01
CA ARG A 315 6.40 13.77 -7.39
C ARG A 315 6.14 12.75 -6.30
N VAL A 316 5.07 12.94 -5.55
CA VAL A 316 4.66 12.03 -4.46
C VAL A 316 4.09 10.76 -5.08
N VAL A 317 4.78 9.64 -4.92
CA VAL A 317 4.41 8.38 -5.59
C VAL A 317 3.62 7.44 -4.70
N ASP A 318 3.74 7.55 -3.38
CA ASP A 318 3.08 6.67 -2.43
C ASP A 318 2.91 7.37 -1.08
N ALA A 319 1.70 7.38 -0.54
CA ALA A 319 1.42 7.84 0.82
C ALA A 319 1.19 6.62 1.72
N THR A 320 1.95 6.52 2.79
CA THR A 320 2.01 5.32 3.63
C THR A 320 1.29 5.47 4.95
N ASP A 321 1.17 6.72 5.43
CA ASP A 321 0.52 6.99 6.72
C ASP A 321 -0.03 8.41 6.78
N ILE A 322 -1.06 8.61 7.61
CA ILE A 322 -1.69 9.90 7.92
C ILE A 322 -2.15 9.93 9.37
N ASN A 323 -1.82 10.99 10.10
CA ASN A 323 -2.32 11.19 11.45
C ASN A 323 -3.55 12.12 11.51
N ASP A 324 -4.13 12.29 12.71
CA ASP A 324 -5.32 13.13 12.92
C ASP A 324 -5.05 14.62 12.71
N ALA A 325 -3.80 15.07 12.76
CA ALA A 325 -3.44 16.42 12.37
C ALA A 325 -3.40 16.62 10.84
N GLY A 326 -3.64 15.54 10.06
CA GLY A 326 -3.56 15.55 8.59
C GLY A 326 -2.14 15.54 8.05
N VAL A 327 -1.15 15.25 8.89
CA VAL A 327 0.25 15.11 8.45
C VAL A 327 0.42 13.76 7.79
N ILE A 328 0.96 13.77 6.56
CA ILE A 328 1.11 12.57 5.73
C ILE A 328 2.59 12.22 5.60
N SER A 329 2.89 10.93 5.83
CA SER A 329 4.17 10.33 5.52
C SER A 329 4.11 9.72 4.11
N ALA A 330 5.06 10.06 3.24
CA ALA A 330 5.03 9.64 1.87
C ALA A 330 6.42 9.40 1.28
N THR A 331 6.44 8.69 0.17
CA THR A 331 7.61 8.53 -0.70
C THR A 331 7.44 9.38 -1.94
N ALA A 332 8.46 10.12 -2.31
CA ALA A 332 8.48 10.93 -3.52
C ALA A 332 9.71 10.65 -4.38
N LEU A 333 9.58 10.92 -5.67
CA LEU A 333 10.73 11.10 -6.57
C LEU A 333 11.14 12.56 -6.52
N LYS A 334 12.41 12.83 -6.27
CA LYS A 334 13.00 14.16 -6.32
C LYS A 334 13.86 14.28 -7.57
N CYS A 335 13.51 15.23 -8.42
CA CYS A 335 14.31 15.61 -9.59
C CYS A 335 15.36 16.66 -9.22
N SER A 336 16.63 16.41 -9.53
CA SER A 336 17.72 17.36 -9.27
C SER A 336 17.61 18.55 -10.23
N GLY A 337 17.10 19.64 -9.95
CA GLY A 337 16.91 20.80 -10.84
C GLY A 337 15.45 21.04 -11.21
N GLY A 338 14.55 20.17 -10.80
CA GLY A 338 13.12 20.27 -11.00
C GLY A 338 12.62 19.56 -12.26
N TYR A 339 11.34 19.32 -12.29
CA TYR A 339 10.66 18.79 -13.46
C TYR A 339 10.39 19.90 -14.49
N ASP A 340 10.41 19.55 -15.77
CA ASP A 340 10.31 20.52 -16.86
C ASP A 340 8.98 21.27 -16.90
N THR A 341 7.90 20.60 -16.45
CA THR A 341 6.56 21.18 -16.33
C THR A 341 5.95 20.80 -14.98
N THR A 342 4.78 21.35 -14.66
CA THR A 342 4.01 20.94 -13.48
C THR A 342 3.24 19.64 -13.70
N ALA A 343 3.15 19.09 -14.90
CA ALA A 343 2.38 17.91 -15.22
C ALA A 343 2.83 16.65 -14.43
N HIS A 344 1.89 15.76 -14.16
CA HIS A 344 2.17 14.50 -13.47
C HIS A 344 3.18 13.61 -14.21
N ASN A 345 3.20 13.67 -15.53
CA ASN A 345 4.08 12.88 -16.40
C ASN A 345 5.28 13.66 -16.92
N SER A 346 5.55 14.86 -16.39
CA SER A 346 6.71 15.66 -16.75
C SER A 346 8.02 14.90 -16.57
N THR A 347 8.97 15.15 -17.45
CA THR A 347 10.31 14.57 -17.38
C THR A 347 11.23 15.37 -16.46
N CYS A 348 12.25 14.73 -15.91
CA CYS A 348 13.25 15.34 -15.09
C CYS A 348 14.38 15.86 -15.98
N GLY A 349 14.46 17.19 -16.17
CA GLY A 349 15.47 17.87 -16.98
C GLY A 349 15.54 17.32 -18.42
N GLY A 350 14.40 17.19 -19.11
CA GLY A 350 14.31 16.61 -20.44
C GLY A 350 14.73 15.13 -20.51
N GLY A 351 14.70 14.43 -19.37
CA GLY A 351 15.19 13.05 -19.23
C GLY A 351 16.72 12.94 -19.02
N SER A 352 17.41 14.06 -18.85
CA SER A 352 18.87 14.11 -18.67
C SER A 352 19.32 14.24 -17.20
N GLN A 353 18.40 14.60 -16.31
CA GLN A 353 18.66 14.77 -14.89
C GLN A 353 18.30 13.49 -14.10
N THR A 354 18.82 13.40 -12.87
CA THR A 354 18.62 12.24 -12.03
C THR A 354 17.41 12.40 -11.12
N GLU A 355 16.56 11.39 -11.09
CA GLU A 355 15.53 11.20 -10.07
C GLU A 355 16.05 10.35 -8.92
N THR A 356 15.82 10.80 -7.69
CA THR A 356 16.13 10.05 -6.47
C THR A 356 14.87 9.81 -5.67
N THR A 357 14.74 8.61 -5.09
CA THR A 357 13.66 8.29 -4.16
C THR A 357 13.97 8.89 -2.80
N VAL A 358 13.03 9.65 -2.26
CA VAL A 358 13.16 10.34 -0.96
C VAL A 358 11.90 10.13 -0.11
N ALA A 359 12.09 10.09 1.21
CA ALA A 359 10.98 10.22 2.15
C ALA A 359 10.57 11.70 2.26
N VAL A 360 9.28 11.96 2.29
CA VAL A 360 8.72 13.30 2.45
C VAL A 360 7.64 13.31 3.53
N LYS A 361 7.51 14.44 4.20
CA LYS A 361 6.47 14.76 5.16
C LYS A 361 5.63 15.89 4.60
N LEU A 362 4.34 15.66 4.39
CA LEU A 362 3.40 16.69 3.96
C LEU A 362 2.66 17.21 5.20
N VAL A 363 2.68 18.52 5.38
CA VAL A 363 2.05 19.18 6.53
C VAL A 363 0.95 20.10 6.00
N PRO A 364 -0.30 20.02 6.53
CA PRO A 364 -1.38 20.90 6.13
C PRO A 364 -1.02 22.38 6.33
N ILE A 365 -1.37 23.21 5.35
CA ILE A 365 -1.24 24.66 5.45
C ILE A 365 -2.46 25.18 6.20
N VAL A 366 -2.23 25.91 7.29
CA VAL A 366 -3.30 26.49 8.11
C VAL A 366 -4.13 27.47 7.28
N GLY A 367 -5.44 27.30 7.29
CA GLY A 367 -6.37 28.17 6.55
C GLY A 367 -6.54 27.83 5.06
N ALA A 368 -5.80 26.86 4.53
CA ALA A 368 -5.99 26.41 3.14
C ALA A 368 -7.39 25.81 2.94
N THR A 369 -7.93 26.03 1.76
CA THR A 369 -9.28 25.62 1.33
C THR A 369 -9.22 24.93 -0.03
N ALA A 370 -10.35 24.42 -0.50
CA ALA A 370 -10.44 23.77 -1.82
C ALA A 370 -10.06 24.70 -2.98
N SER A 371 -10.19 26.02 -2.82
CA SER A 371 -9.79 27.00 -3.85
C SER A 371 -8.28 27.15 -4.01
N ASP A 372 -7.51 26.68 -3.04
CA ASP A 372 -6.04 26.73 -3.08
C ASP A 372 -5.45 25.49 -3.78
N ILE A 373 -6.29 24.49 -4.09
CA ILE A 373 -5.85 23.26 -4.78
C ILE A 373 -5.78 23.53 -6.28
N SER A 374 -4.63 23.27 -6.87
CA SER A 374 -4.38 23.45 -8.31
C SER A 374 -4.07 22.09 -8.94
N GLU A 375 -4.96 21.59 -9.80
CA GLU A 375 -4.79 20.31 -10.47
C GLU A 375 -3.54 20.33 -11.37
N ARG A 376 -2.75 19.26 -11.32
CA ARG A 376 -1.69 19.00 -12.28
C ARG A 376 -2.27 18.23 -13.46
N GLY A 377 -2.06 18.72 -14.66
CA GLY A 377 -2.46 18.01 -15.88
C GLY A 377 -1.55 16.80 -16.18
N ILE A 378 -1.93 16.09 -17.23
CA ILE A 378 -1.06 15.15 -17.94
C ILE A 378 -0.60 15.82 -19.21
N ASP A 379 0.70 15.90 -19.43
CA ASP A 379 1.24 16.43 -20.68
C ASP A 379 0.95 15.42 -21.80
N THR A 380 0.14 15.84 -22.77
CA THR A 380 -0.27 15.04 -23.92
C THR A 380 0.58 15.32 -25.17
N THR A 381 1.59 16.19 -25.05
CA THR A 381 2.51 16.40 -26.15
C THR A 381 3.19 15.06 -26.46
N THR A 382 2.79 14.47 -27.57
CA THR A 382 3.50 13.34 -28.15
C THR A 382 4.91 13.82 -28.43
N SER A 383 5.91 13.29 -27.71
CA SER A 383 7.26 13.36 -28.24
C SER A 383 7.20 12.67 -29.59
N GLU A 384 7.32 13.42 -30.67
CA GLU A 384 7.57 12.80 -31.95
C GLU A 384 8.79 11.91 -31.76
N ARG A 385 8.55 10.60 -31.69
CA ARG A 385 9.66 9.69 -31.94
C ARG A 385 10.11 10.06 -33.33
N SER A 386 11.21 10.75 -33.47
CA SER A 386 12.00 10.76 -34.69
C SER A 386 12.43 9.30 -34.86
N GLY A 387 11.49 8.51 -35.39
CA GLY A 387 11.78 7.18 -35.90
C GLY A 387 12.91 7.39 -36.87
N GLY A 388 14.03 6.70 -36.64
CA GLY A 388 15.19 6.84 -37.49
C GLY A 388 14.71 6.79 -38.92
N SER A 389 14.70 7.94 -39.57
CA SER A 389 14.51 7.99 -41.00
C SER A 389 15.64 7.13 -41.54
N LEU A 390 15.29 6.01 -42.13
CA LEU A 390 16.22 5.35 -43.07
C LEU A 390 16.50 6.44 -44.10
N GLY A 391 17.58 7.18 -43.85
CA GLY A 391 17.89 8.33 -44.66
C GLY A 391 17.97 7.86 -46.11
N LEU A 392 17.62 8.72 -47.05
CA LEU A 392 17.67 8.47 -48.52
C LEU A 392 18.97 7.75 -48.96
N TRP A 393 20.01 7.83 -48.15
CA TRP A 393 21.28 7.12 -48.34
C TRP A 393 21.19 5.59 -48.23
N SER A 394 20.23 5.01 -47.51
CA SER A 394 20.04 3.55 -47.46
C SER A 394 19.37 3.03 -48.76
N LEU A 395 18.53 3.84 -49.40
CA LEU A 395 17.98 3.54 -50.70
C LEU A 395 19.05 3.61 -51.79
N ILE A 396 19.99 4.56 -51.73
CA ILE A 396 21.11 4.69 -52.67
C ILE A 396 22.07 3.52 -52.55
N LEU A 397 22.34 3.02 -51.36
CA LEU A 397 23.19 1.83 -51.15
C LEU A 397 22.52 0.55 -51.67
N LEU A 398 21.21 0.41 -51.58
CA LEU A 398 20.48 -0.72 -52.16
C LEU A 398 20.46 -0.68 -53.69
N THR A 399 20.37 0.48 -54.28
CA THR A 399 20.42 0.62 -55.76
C THR A 399 21.84 0.39 -56.30
N LEU A 400 22.89 0.85 -55.65
CA LEU A 400 24.29 0.59 -56.02
C LEU A 400 24.69 -0.89 -55.85
N GLY A 401 24.10 -1.60 -54.87
CA GLY A 401 24.27 -3.04 -54.72
C GLY A 401 23.64 -3.87 -55.81
N TRP A 402 22.56 -3.35 -56.44
CA TRP A 402 21.85 -4.03 -57.54
C TRP A 402 22.58 -3.89 -58.88
N PHE A 403 23.26 -2.77 -59.13
CA PHE A 403 24.08 -2.55 -60.32
C PHE A 403 25.43 -3.30 -60.36
N ARG A 404 25.87 -3.86 -59.23
CA ARG A 404 27.10 -4.62 -59.16
C ARG A 404 26.93 -6.12 -59.37
N ARG A 405 25.72 -6.57 -59.72
CA ARG A 405 25.39 -7.99 -59.97
C ARG A 405 24.91 -8.26 -61.42
N LYS A 406 25.46 -7.50 -62.39
CA LYS A 406 25.37 -7.86 -63.80
C LYS A 406 26.78 -7.94 -64.40
#